data_db7d841457085de0e9926fad5e37ae95
#
_entry.id   db7d841457085de0e9926fad5e37ae95
#
_cell.length_a   1.000
_cell.length_b   1.000
_cell.length_c   1.000
_cell.angle_alpha   90.00
_cell.angle_beta   90.00
_cell.angle_gamma   90.00
#
_symmetry.space_group_name_H-M   'P 1'
#
loop_
_entity.id
_entity.type
_entity.pdbx_description
1 polymer ?
#
loop_
_entity_poly.entity_id
_entity_poly.type
_entity_poly.pdbx_seq_one_letter_code
_entity_poly.pdbx_strand_id
1 'polypeptide(L)'
;MSFVLQNGSNTVYKNSMMRLEQREFFHSLADGDQFLKLFDLIPEVSFFVKDRGGVFQTLSLHKHEHCGVKSEADAVGKTDHDFFSKPRADAYRDDDLMVMATGKPLVNRIEASPEIFKSPRLVATSKIPLRDKRGEIIGIAGFSRPLSEVGGEGDFNCRFEKVVEEIHRNFAHSISSKKLAGIAGFS
;
A
#
# COMPACT_ATOMS: atom_id res chain seq x y z
N MET A 1 12.87 13.00 10.12
CA MET A 1 11.89 13.00 9.03
C MET A 1 10.58 13.47 9.65
N SER A 2 10.17 14.71 9.43
CA SER A 2 8.91 15.21 9.98
C SER A 2 7.86 15.15 8.89
N PHE A 3 6.80 14.40 9.13
CA PHE A 3 5.62 14.40 8.27
C PHE A 3 4.69 15.49 8.77
N VAL A 4 4.45 16.50 7.94
CA VAL A 4 3.40 17.48 8.18
C VAL A 4 2.29 17.21 7.18
N LEU A 5 1.18 16.72 7.69
CA LEU A 5 -0.06 16.64 6.93
C LEU A 5 -0.66 18.06 6.85
N GLN A 6 -0.54 18.72 5.73
CA GLN A 6 -1.38 19.87 5.42
C GLN A 6 -2.57 19.43 4.59
N ASN A 7 -3.75 19.88 4.99
CA ASN A 7 -5.00 19.66 4.26
C ASN A 7 -4.86 20.10 2.80
N GLY A 8 -5.14 19.17 1.88
CA GLY A 8 -5.10 19.38 0.44
C GLY A 8 -3.79 18.91 -0.19
N SER A 9 -3.81 17.71 -0.74
CA SER A 9 -3.06 17.14 -1.89
C SER A 9 -1.56 17.43 -2.11
N ASN A 10 -0.81 18.00 -1.15
CA ASN A 10 0.63 18.17 -1.27
C ASN A 10 1.35 17.77 0.01
N THR A 11 1.77 16.50 0.09
CA THR A 11 2.70 16.06 1.13
C THR A 11 4.09 16.62 0.80
N VAL A 12 4.47 17.70 1.46
CA VAL A 12 5.81 18.27 1.33
C VAL A 12 6.75 17.52 2.28
N TYR A 13 7.63 16.69 1.71
CA TYR A 13 8.74 16.12 2.48
C TYR A 13 9.75 17.25 2.78
N LYS A 14 9.77 17.75 4.00
CA LYS A 14 10.88 18.58 4.46
C LYS A 14 12.05 17.65 4.75
N ASN A 15 13.14 17.77 3.97
CA ASN A 15 14.45 17.27 4.33
C ASN A 15 14.96 18.06 5.55
N SER A 16 14.53 17.68 6.75
CA SER A 16 15.20 18.17 7.96
C SER A 16 16.52 17.40 8.07
N MET A 17 17.64 18.13 8.03
CA MET A 17 18.94 17.54 8.40
C MET A 17 18.78 16.92 9.79
N MET A 18 18.97 15.60 9.90
CA MET A 18 18.96 14.91 11.19
C MET A 18 20.07 15.50 12.06
N ARG A 19 19.75 15.76 13.34
CA ARG A 19 20.75 16.16 14.32
C ARG A 19 21.82 15.08 14.46
N LEU A 20 23.02 15.47 14.84
CA LEU A 20 24.15 14.53 14.98
C LEU A 20 23.79 13.35 15.90
N GLU A 21 23.19 13.65 17.05
CA GLU A 21 22.75 12.66 18.03
C GLU A 21 21.73 11.67 17.45
N GLN A 22 20.82 12.13 16.60
CA GLN A 22 19.86 11.26 15.90
C GLN A 22 20.56 10.31 14.93
N ARG A 23 21.57 10.82 14.21
CA ARG A 23 22.36 9.98 13.30
C ARG A 23 23.13 8.91 14.07
N GLU A 24 23.78 9.30 15.16
CA GLU A 24 24.53 8.38 16.02
C GLU A 24 23.60 7.30 16.59
N PHE A 25 22.41 7.68 17.06
CA PHE A 25 21.41 6.73 17.55
C PHE A 25 21.02 5.72 16.46
N PHE A 26 20.65 6.18 15.26
CA PHE A 26 20.25 5.29 14.18
C PHE A 26 21.41 4.44 13.66
N HIS A 27 22.64 4.95 13.68
CA HIS A 27 23.84 4.17 13.35
C HIS A 27 24.19 3.10 14.40
N SER A 28 23.76 3.28 15.64
CA SER A 28 23.99 2.33 16.72
C SER A 28 23.00 1.14 16.73
N LEU A 29 21.94 1.21 15.93
CA LEU A 29 21.02 0.09 15.78
C LEU A 29 21.70 -1.07 15.07
N ALA A 30 21.59 -2.27 15.64
CA ALA A 30 22.18 -3.47 15.08
C ALA A 30 21.62 -3.78 13.68
N ASP A 31 20.29 -3.70 13.55
CA ASP A 31 19.56 -3.96 12.31
C ASP A 31 18.44 -2.95 12.12
N GLY A 32 18.39 -2.34 10.93
CA GLY A 32 17.32 -1.40 10.57
C GLY A 32 15.94 -2.05 10.39
N ASP A 33 15.91 -3.38 10.22
CA ASP A 33 14.69 -4.19 10.04
C ASP A 33 13.87 -4.33 11.33
N GLN A 34 14.44 -4.01 12.50
CA GLN A 34 13.70 -4.01 13.77
C GLN A 34 12.44 -3.13 13.70
N PHE A 35 12.48 -2.02 12.93
CA PHE A 35 11.30 -1.17 12.72
C PHE A 35 10.23 -1.84 11.86
N LEU A 36 10.62 -2.79 11.01
CA LEU A 36 9.66 -3.48 10.13
C LEU A 36 8.72 -4.36 10.95
N LYS A 37 9.20 -4.91 12.07
CA LYS A 37 8.38 -5.71 13.01
C LYS A 37 7.21 -4.94 13.61
N LEU A 38 7.27 -3.59 13.64
CA LEU A 38 6.15 -2.78 14.08
C LEU A 38 4.94 -2.93 13.17
N PHE A 39 5.13 -3.20 11.88
CA PHE A 39 4.02 -3.37 10.94
C PHE A 39 3.24 -4.66 11.18
N ASP A 40 3.84 -5.68 11.77
CA ASP A 40 3.14 -6.90 12.17
C ASP A 40 2.22 -6.70 13.37
N LEU A 41 2.44 -5.61 14.13
CA LEU A 41 1.63 -5.23 15.29
C LEU A 41 0.48 -4.29 14.92
N ILE A 42 0.42 -3.79 13.68
CA ILE A 42 -0.64 -2.89 13.23
C ILE A 42 -1.69 -3.72 12.48
N PRO A 43 -2.90 -3.88 13.05
CA PRO A 43 -3.96 -4.65 12.41
C PRO A 43 -4.26 -4.13 11.00
N GLU A 44 -4.56 -5.06 10.09
CA GLU A 44 -5.02 -4.78 8.72
C GLU A 44 -4.05 -3.97 7.83
N VAL A 45 -2.86 -3.60 8.33
CA VAL A 45 -1.84 -2.94 7.50
C VAL A 45 -0.94 -3.98 6.83
N SER A 46 -0.94 -3.96 5.51
CA SER A 46 -0.04 -4.77 4.68
C SER A 46 1.19 -3.97 4.30
N PHE A 47 2.35 -4.27 4.89
CA PHE A 47 3.63 -3.63 4.57
C PHE A 47 4.46 -4.51 3.64
N PHE A 48 5.25 -3.89 2.77
CA PHE A 48 6.13 -4.58 1.84
C PHE A 48 7.33 -3.72 1.41
N VAL A 49 8.42 -4.39 1.10
CA VAL A 49 9.60 -3.81 0.45
C VAL A 49 9.92 -4.63 -0.79
N LYS A 50 10.22 -3.93 -1.89
CA LYS A 50 10.65 -4.54 -3.15
C LYS A 50 11.90 -3.85 -3.67
N ASP A 51 12.73 -4.62 -4.36
CA ASP A 51 13.89 -4.09 -5.07
C ASP A 51 13.49 -3.44 -6.41
N ARG A 52 14.48 -3.00 -7.18
CA ARG A 52 14.26 -2.39 -8.51
C ARG A 52 13.61 -3.33 -9.51
N GLY A 53 13.80 -4.63 -9.36
CA GLY A 53 13.17 -5.67 -10.18
C GLY A 53 11.71 -5.93 -9.83
N GLY A 54 11.23 -5.41 -8.70
CA GLY A 54 9.90 -5.70 -8.16
C GLY A 54 9.87 -6.97 -7.33
N VAL A 55 11.04 -7.47 -6.95
CA VAL A 55 11.19 -8.68 -6.14
C VAL A 55 11.01 -8.33 -4.67
N PHE A 56 10.12 -9.04 -3.99
CA PHE A 56 9.88 -8.87 -2.56
C PHE A 56 11.13 -9.18 -1.73
N GLN A 57 11.50 -8.24 -0.88
CA GLN A 57 12.61 -8.33 0.07
C GLN A 57 12.10 -8.58 1.50
N THR A 58 10.91 -8.06 1.84
CA THR A 58 10.20 -8.32 3.09
C THR A 58 8.73 -7.96 2.97
N LEU A 59 7.90 -8.58 3.80
CA LEU A 59 6.47 -8.29 3.92
C LEU A 59 5.98 -8.55 5.35
N SER A 60 4.95 -7.78 5.78
CA SER A 60 4.27 -8.04 7.05
C SER A 60 3.34 -9.26 6.98
N LEU A 61 2.94 -9.77 8.13
CA LEU A 61 2.02 -10.91 8.27
C LEU A 61 0.72 -10.73 7.47
N HIS A 62 0.08 -9.56 7.54
CA HIS A 62 -1.15 -9.28 6.78
C HIS A 62 -0.92 -9.30 5.26
N LYS A 63 0.29 -8.97 4.79
CA LYS A 63 0.62 -9.10 3.37
C LYS A 63 0.73 -10.57 2.94
N HIS A 64 1.14 -11.47 3.84
CA HIS A 64 1.16 -12.92 3.57
C HIS A 64 -0.23 -13.42 3.17
N GLU A 65 -1.28 -13.00 3.89
CA GLU A 65 -2.66 -13.36 3.58
C GLU A 65 -3.09 -12.88 2.19
N HIS A 66 -2.71 -11.65 1.81
CA HIS A 66 -3.01 -11.09 0.50
C HIS A 66 -2.27 -11.81 -0.65
N CYS A 67 -1.08 -12.31 -0.39
CA CYS A 67 -0.32 -13.10 -1.36
C CYS A 67 -0.71 -14.59 -1.35
N GLY A 68 -1.50 -15.03 -0.36
CA GLY A 68 -1.88 -16.44 -0.20
C GLY A 68 -0.72 -17.34 0.24
N VAL A 69 0.30 -16.78 0.90
CA VAL A 69 1.45 -17.51 1.42
C VAL A 69 1.36 -17.71 2.93
N LYS A 70 2.07 -18.72 3.43
CA LYS A 70 2.04 -19.06 4.86
C LYS A 70 3.12 -18.34 5.66
N SER A 71 4.19 -17.94 5.00
CA SER A 71 5.33 -17.27 5.63
C SER A 71 5.96 -16.23 4.70
N GLU A 72 6.73 -15.31 5.26
CA GLU A 72 7.54 -14.36 4.51
C GLU A 72 8.51 -15.08 3.56
N ALA A 73 9.13 -16.18 3.99
CA ALA A 73 10.07 -16.94 3.19
C ALA A 73 9.45 -17.51 1.89
N ASP A 74 8.13 -17.73 1.87
CA ASP A 74 7.43 -18.19 0.67
C ASP A 74 7.27 -17.08 -0.37
N ALA A 75 7.43 -15.82 0.01
CA ALA A 75 7.21 -14.67 -0.86
C ALA A 75 8.51 -13.92 -1.21
N VAL A 76 9.49 -13.90 -0.32
CA VAL A 76 10.80 -13.28 -0.61
C VAL A 76 11.43 -13.95 -1.83
N GLY A 77 11.96 -13.12 -2.72
CA GLY A 77 12.52 -13.58 -4.00
C GLY A 77 11.51 -13.71 -5.14
N LYS A 78 10.20 -13.53 -4.89
CA LYS A 78 9.12 -13.53 -5.89
C LYS A 78 8.64 -12.12 -6.19
N THR A 79 7.79 -11.98 -7.20
CA THR A 79 7.20 -10.73 -7.68
C THR A 79 5.68 -10.74 -7.52
N ASP A 80 5.01 -9.62 -7.77
CA ASP A 80 3.54 -9.58 -7.79
C ASP A 80 2.93 -10.55 -8.81
N HIS A 81 3.62 -10.83 -9.90
CA HIS A 81 3.13 -11.76 -10.94
C HIS A 81 3.06 -13.21 -10.48
N ASP A 82 3.77 -13.56 -9.41
CA ASP A 82 3.72 -14.89 -8.82
C ASP A 82 2.45 -15.11 -7.97
N PHE A 83 1.78 -14.01 -7.58
CA PHE A 83 0.66 -14.05 -6.63
C PHE A 83 -0.65 -13.51 -7.20
N PHE A 84 -0.58 -12.57 -8.15
CA PHE A 84 -1.75 -11.84 -8.64
C PHE A 84 -1.97 -12.06 -10.13
N SER A 85 -3.20 -11.83 -10.59
CA SER A 85 -3.48 -11.83 -12.03
C SER A 85 -2.62 -10.81 -12.77
N LYS A 86 -2.26 -11.12 -14.02
CA LYS A 86 -1.37 -10.28 -14.83
C LYS A 86 -1.80 -8.80 -14.85
N PRO A 87 -3.08 -8.43 -15.10
CA PRO A 87 -3.45 -7.00 -15.13
C PRO A 87 -3.22 -6.28 -13.80
N ARG A 88 -3.41 -7.00 -12.67
CA ARG A 88 -3.19 -6.43 -11.35
C ARG A 88 -1.71 -6.31 -11.02
N ALA A 89 -0.94 -7.34 -11.29
CA ALA A 89 0.51 -7.31 -11.09
C ALA A 89 1.18 -6.24 -11.94
N ASP A 90 0.75 -6.07 -13.20
CA ASP A 90 1.20 -5.00 -14.09
C ASP A 90 0.90 -3.62 -13.48
N ALA A 91 -0.32 -3.38 -12.97
CA ALA A 91 -0.70 -2.11 -12.35
C ALA A 91 0.15 -1.81 -11.10
N TYR A 92 0.42 -2.80 -10.26
CA TYR A 92 1.29 -2.63 -9.10
C TYR A 92 2.73 -2.29 -9.54
N ARG A 93 3.20 -2.96 -10.58
CA ARG A 93 4.54 -2.73 -11.14
C ARG A 93 4.66 -1.35 -11.77
N ASP A 94 3.66 -0.86 -12.48
CA ASP A 94 3.64 0.47 -13.08
C ASP A 94 3.74 1.56 -12.00
N ASP A 95 3.01 1.43 -10.91
CA ASP A 95 3.11 2.33 -9.75
C ASP A 95 4.51 2.30 -9.11
N ASP A 96 5.10 1.11 -8.95
CA ASP A 96 6.46 0.95 -8.42
C ASP A 96 7.49 1.64 -9.33
N LEU A 97 7.38 1.43 -10.65
CA LEU A 97 8.24 2.07 -11.65
C LEU A 97 8.08 3.60 -11.65
N MET A 98 6.84 4.10 -11.55
CA MET A 98 6.57 5.54 -11.47
C MET A 98 7.23 6.16 -10.22
N VAL A 99 7.10 5.52 -9.05
CA VAL A 99 7.74 5.99 -7.80
C VAL A 99 9.26 6.01 -7.95
N MET A 100 9.85 4.98 -8.55
CA MET A 100 11.29 4.92 -8.77
C MET A 100 11.77 5.93 -9.81
N ALA A 101 11.05 6.11 -10.91
CA ALA A 101 11.42 7.03 -11.98
C ALA A 101 11.33 8.51 -11.55
N THR A 102 10.28 8.84 -10.78
CA THR A 102 10.07 10.23 -10.33
C THR A 102 10.82 10.57 -9.04
N GLY A 103 11.22 9.55 -8.28
CA GLY A 103 11.78 9.72 -6.93
C GLY A 103 10.80 10.35 -5.93
N LYS A 104 9.52 10.41 -6.28
CA LYS A 104 8.44 10.98 -5.46
C LYS A 104 7.57 9.87 -4.88
N PRO A 105 7.02 10.07 -3.67
CA PRO A 105 6.07 9.13 -3.12
C PRO A 105 4.75 9.08 -3.89
N LEU A 106 4.14 7.92 -3.91
CA LEU A 106 2.74 7.70 -4.19
C LEU A 106 2.00 7.67 -2.85
N VAL A 107 0.94 8.45 -2.69
CA VAL A 107 0.24 8.57 -1.39
C VAL A 107 -1.25 8.32 -1.58
N ASN A 108 -1.79 7.41 -0.77
CA ASN A 108 -3.22 7.08 -0.70
C ASN A 108 -3.83 6.72 -2.07
N ARG A 109 -3.12 5.95 -2.88
CA ARG A 109 -3.67 5.37 -4.10
C ARG A 109 -4.77 4.40 -3.72
N ILE A 110 -5.99 4.67 -4.17
CA ILE A 110 -7.12 3.77 -3.94
C ILE A 110 -7.08 2.66 -4.97
N GLU A 111 -7.09 1.42 -4.48
CA GLU A 111 -7.07 0.23 -5.30
C GLU A 111 -7.88 -0.91 -4.65
N ALA A 112 -8.31 -1.90 -5.45
CA ALA A 112 -8.94 -3.09 -4.92
C ALA A 112 -7.87 -4.08 -4.45
N SER A 113 -7.88 -4.42 -3.16
CA SER A 113 -7.04 -5.50 -2.63
C SER A 113 -7.66 -6.85 -2.98
N PRO A 114 -6.88 -7.81 -3.50
CA PRO A 114 -7.38 -9.17 -3.66
C PRO A 114 -7.50 -9.83 -2.30
N GLU A 115 -8.68 -10.28 -1.97
CA GLU A 115 -8.86 -11.27 -0.92
C GLU A 115 -9.16 -12.62 -1.57
N ILE A 116 -8.37 -13.64 -1.26
CA ILE A 116 -8.44 -14.93 -1.93
C ILE A 116 -9.79 -15.62 -1.71
N PHE A 117 -10.48 -15.32 -0.60
CA PHE A 117 -11.73 -15.96 -0.20
C PHE A 117 -12.87 -14.99 0.12
N LYS A 118 -12.68 -13.69 -0.08
CA LYS A 118 -13.67 -12.65 0.23
C LYS A 118 -13.81 -11.65 -0.92
N SER A 119 -14.85 -10.84 -0.87
CA SER A 119 -14.98 -9.70 -1.81
C SER A 119 -13.77 -8.79 -1.71
N PRO A 120 -13.22 -8.32 -2.84
CA PRO A 120 -12.12 -7.37 -2.83
C PRO A 120 -12.52 -6.14 -2.01
N ARG A 121 -11.67 -5.78 -1.06
CA ARG A 121 -11.82 -4.53 -0.30
C ARG A 121 -11.06 -3.40 -1.00
N LEU A 122 -11.54 -2.19 -0.82
CA LEU A 122 -10.78 -1.01 -1.21
C LEU A 122 -9.72 -0.73 -0.15
N VAL A 123 -8.51 -0.49 -0.62
CA VAL A 123 -7.37 -0.11 0.21
C VAL A 123 -6.74 1.18 -0.31
N ALA A 124 -6.17 1.94 0.61
CA ALA A 124 -5.31 3.06 0.29
C ALA A 124 -3.85 2.61 0.40
N THR A 125 -3.16 2.59 -0.73
CA THR A 125 -1.76 2.21 -0.82
C THR A 125 -0.87 3.44 -0.91
N SER A 126 0.21 3.45 -0.12
CA SER A 126 1.25 4.47 -0.21
C SER A 126 2.60 3.78 -0.42
N LYS A 127 3.42 4.39 -1.29
CA LYS A 127 4.75 3.87 -1.65
C LYS A 127 5.77 5.00 -1.61
N ILE A 128 6.98 4.69 -1.17
CA ILE A 128 8.12 5.61 -1.19
C ILE A 128 9.31 4.97 -1.90
N PRO A 129 10.16 5.75 -2.60
CA PRO A 129 11.41 5.23 -3.12
C PRO A 129 12.40 4.98 -1.98
N LEU A 130 13.07 3.83 -2.01
CA LEU A 130 14.18 3.51 -1.13
C LEU A 130 15.49 3.88 -1.80
N ARG A 131 16.39 4.47 -1.01
CA ARG A 131 17.71 4.91 -1.51
C ARG A 131 18.81 4.23 -0.71
N ASP A 132 19.88 3.91 -1.42
CA ASP A 132 21.12 3.45 -0.80
C ASP A 132 21.91 4.61 -0.16
N LYS A 133 23.08 4.31 0.39
CA LYS A 133 23.95 5.31 1.02
C LYS A 133 24.51 6.34 0.03
N ARG A 134 24.48 6.06 -1.28
CA ARG A 134 24.92 6.97 -2.35
C ARG A 134 23.77 7.85 -2.86
N GLY A 135 22.53 7.62 -2.37
CA GLY A 135 21.33 8.32 -2.80
C GLY A 135 20.63 7.69 -4.00
N GLU A 136 21.17 6.59 -4.55
CA GLU A 136 20.58 5.89 -5.69
C GLU A 136 19.32 5.13 -5.26
N ILE A 137 18.28 5.18 -6.09
CA ILE A 137 17.04 4.45 -5.82
C ILE A 137 17.29 2.96 -6.07
N ILE A 138 17.11 2.15 -5.03
CA ILE A 138 17.35 0.70 -5.06
C ILE A 138 16.07 -0.13 -5.00
N GLY A 139 14.92 0.53 -4.81
CA GLY A 139 13.64 -0.15 -4.71
C GLY A 139 12.56 0.76 -4.14
N ILE A 140 11.51 0.16 -3.61
CA ILE A 140 10.40 0.84 -2.95
C ILE A 140 10.05 0.17 -1.61
N ALA A 141 9.52 0.97 -0.68
CA ALA A 141 8.75 0.46 0.44
C ALA A 141 7.32 0.99 0.33
N GLY A 142 6.35 0.19 0.71
CA GLY A 142 4.96 0.59 0.67
C GLY A 142 4.13 -0.09 1.75
N PHE A 143 2.97 0.48 1.99
CA PHE A 143 1.94 -0.15 2.80
C PHE A 143 0.57 0.09 2.21
N SER A 144 -0.33 -0.84 2.45
CA SER A 144 -1.75 -0.74 2.13
C SER A 144 -2.56 -0.88 3.40
N ARG A 145 -3.61 -0.10 3.55
CA ARG A 145 -4.55 -0.15 4.67
C ARG A 145 -5.98 -0.06 4.16
N PRO A 146 -6.97 -0.62 4.88
CA PRO A 146 -8.38 -0.48 4.51
C PRO A 146 -8.76 0.98 4.32
N LEU A 147 -9.58 1.25 3.32
CA LEU A 147 -10.04 2.62 3.04
C LEU A 147 -10.90 3.18 4.17
N SER A 148 -11.63 2.33 4.89
CA SER A 148 -12.42 2.68 6.08
C SER A 148 -11.61 3.35 7.19
N GLU A 149 -10.30 3.13 7.23
CA GLU A 149 -9.38 3.72 8.21
C GLU A 149 -8.72 5.03 7.76
N VAL A 150 -8.94 5.44 6.50
CA VAL A 150 -8.43 6.71 5.98
C VAL A 150 -9.34 7.82 6.48
N GLY A 151 -9.03 8.39 7.63
CA GLY A 151 -9.88 9.35 8.35
C GLY A 151 -10.28 10.58 7.52
N GLY A 152 -11.54 10.99 7.68
CA GLY A 152 -12.12 12.24 7.17
C GLY A 152 -13.33 12.08 6.26
N GLU A 153 -13.53 10.93 5.63
CA GLU A 153 -14.65 10.67 4.72
C GLU A 153 -15.31 9.31 4.98
N GLY A 154 -15.47 8.92 6.26
CA GLY A 154 -15.98 7.61 6.67
C GLY A 154 -17.32 7.23 6.02
N ASP A 155 -18.18 8.21 5.72
CA ASP A 155 -19.46 7.95 5.07
C ASP A 155 -19.29 7.63 3.57
N PHE A 156 -18.39 8.34 2.86
CA PHE A 156 -18.15 8.09 1.43
C PHE A 156 -17.48 6.72 1.20
N ASN A 157 -16.48 6.39 2.02
CA ASN A 157 -15.78 5.12 1.91
C ASN A 157 -16.70 3.93 2.18
N CYS A 158 -17.52 4.02 3.23
CA CYS A 158 -18.52 3.00 3.56
C CYS A 158 -19.57 2.83 2.45
N ARG A 159 -19.99 3.92 1.80
CA ARG A 159 -20.93 3.88 0.67
C ARG A 159 -20.30 3.25 -0.56
N PHE A 160 -19.04 3.56 -0.84
CA PHE A 160 -18.33 2.99 -1.99
C PHE A 160 -18.07 1.48 -1.82
N GLU A 161 -17.73 1.02 -0.62
CA GLU A 161 -17.64 -0.41 -0.30
C GLU A 161 -18.98 -1.12 -0.56
N LYS A 162 -20.09 -0.54 -0.14
CA LYS A 162 -21.44 -1.09 -0.42
C LYS A 162 -21.74 -1.18 -1.92
N VAL A 163 -21.26 -0.22 -2.73
CA VAL A 163 -21.38 -0.28 -4.20
C VAL A 163 -20.61 -1.47 -4.75
N VAL A 164 -19.37 -1.67 -4.30
CA VAL A 164 -18.54 -2.79 -4.72
C VAL A 164 -19.16 -4.13 -4.31
N GLU A 165 -19.66 -4.24 -3.07
CA GLU A 165 -20.36 -5.44 -2.60
C GLU A 165 -21.63 -5.74 -3.43
N GLU A 166 -22.41 -4.70 -3.77
CA GLU A 166 -23.61 -4.87 -4.59
C GLU A 166 -23.25 -5.36 -6.00
N ILE A 167 -22.19 -4.83 -6.60
CA ILE A 167 -21.69 -5.32 -7.89
C ILE A 167 -21.28 -6.79 -7.78
N HIS A 168 -20.48 -7.16 -6.77
CA HIS A 168 -20.04 -8.55 -6.57
C HIS A 168 -21.18 -9.50 -6.29
N ARG A 169 -22.16 -9.08 -5.51
CA ARG A 169 -23.32 -9.94 -5.19
C ARG A 169 -24.20 -10.20 -6.40
N ASN A 170 -24.25 -9.28 -7.35
CA ASN A 170 -25.16 -9.29 -8.49
C ASN A 170 -24.45 -9.27 -9.85
N PHE A 171 -23.16 -9.61 -9.94
CA PHE A 171 -22.38 -9.50 -11.19
C PHE A 171 -22.96 -10.31 -12.36
N ALA A 172 -23.71 -11.39 -12.06
CA ALA A 172 -24.39 -12.22 -13.06
C ALA A 172 -25.68 -11.60 -13.60
N HIS A 173 -26.14 -10.46 -13.06
CA HIS A 173 -27.36 -9.77 -13.43
C HIS A 173 -27.06 -8.33 -13.83
N SER A 174 -27.93 -7.74 -14.66
CA SER A 174 -27.79 -6.33 -15.02
C SER A 174 -28.04 -5.43 -13.80
N ILE A 175 -27.05 -4.62 -13.43
CA ILE A 175 -27.17 -3.64 -12.36
C ILE A 175 -27.27 -2.26 -13.00
N SER A 176 -28.33 -1.51 -12.68
CA SER A 176 -28.47 -0.15 -13.23
C SER A 176 -27.52 0.82 -12.54
N SER A 177 -26.94 1.76 -13.31
CA SER A 177 -26.13 2.86 -12.77
C SER A 177 -26.89 3.70 -11.74
N LYS A 178 -28.20 3.85 -11.91
CA LYS A 178 -29.08 4.55 -10.96
C LYS A 178 -29.11 3.86 -9.60
N LYS A 179 -29.15 2.52 -9.56
CA LYS A 179 -29.10 1.75 -8.30
C LYS A 179 -27.75 1.96 -7.60
N LEU A 180 -26.65 1.86 -8.35
CA LEU A 180 -25.32 2.08 -7.80
C LEU A 180 -25.12 3.52 -7.30
N ALA A 181 -25.59 4.51 -8.05
CA ALA A 181 -25.58 5.91 -7.63
C ALA A 181 -26.36 6.12 -6.32
N GLY A 182 -27.56 5.49 -6.18
CA GLY A 182 -28.32 5.55 -4.94
C GLY A 182 -27.59 4.94 -3.74
N ILE A 183 -26.90 3.81 -3.92
CA ILE A 183 -26.07 3.20 -2.86
C ILE A 183 -24.91 4.10 -2.49
N ALA A 184 -24.28 4.75 -3.49
CA ALA A 184 -23.19 5.71 -3.29
C ALA A 184 -23.64 7.04 -2.70
N GLY A 185 -24.96 7.29 -2.59
CA GLY A 185 -25.51 8.54 -2.09
C GLY A 185 -25.50 9.70 -3.09
N PHE A 186 -25.40 9.37 -4.37
CA PHE A 186 -25.61 10.32 -5.47
C PHE A 186 -27.07 10.21 -5.94
N SER A 187 -27.78 11.30 -5.90
CA SER A 187 -29.18 11.43 -6.38
C SER A 187 -29.24 11.93 -7.80
#